data_98adf2d3c926be9ef8a86bf201d0a9df
#
_entry.id   98adf2d3c926be9ef8a86bf201d0a9df
#
_cell.length_a   1.000
_cell.length_b   1.000
_cell.length_c   1.000
_cell.angle_alpha   90.00
_cell.angle_beta   90.00
_cell.angle_gamma   90.00
#
_symmetry.space_group_name_H-M   'P 1'
#
loop_
_entity.id
_entity.type
_entity.pdbx_description
1 polymer ?
#
loop_
_entity_poly.entity_id
_entity_poly.type
_entity_poly.pdbx_seq_one_letter_code
_entity_poly.pdbx_strand_id
1 'polypeptide(L)'
;MRAKIYHFLVNRKPGIRQRYHRFHDGTTGMKKVVSWFYLLWLNFCYYVLFCRFLGEQTEFPVYEEKKPPCAESESVLANRDRRSVSETVSFLMQYEVISFDIFDTLIFRPFSEPTDLFFFLGEKLEILDFKRLRMQAEAEARTQKYKEEKHYEIKLSDIWSRLQNEIGVIKEQGMQMEQALEMEFCYANPFMQQVFTQLREHGKRIVITSDMYLSKAFLSELLQKNGYEGYEELYVSCEYEKSKADGSLYEVVKRAYPDTDSMIHVGDNPVSDVKNAKKHGFEVFYYPNVNRNALLYRSYDMSAVVGGAYRGIVNNKLYNGTEQLPMEYEYGYIYGGLFVLGYCNFIHTYAREHGIDKLLFLSRDGDILRQAYAVLFPEEKTEYVYWSRAAATKLMAR
;
A
#
# COMPACT_ATOMS: atom_id res chain seq x y z
N MET A 1 -3.36 -0.89 31.30
CA MET A 1 -3.32 0.26 32.25
C MET A 1 -2.68 1.50 31.63
N ARG A 2 -1.46 1.44 31.05
CA ARG A 2 -0.76 2.60 30.44
C ARG A 2 -1.58 3.31 29.35
N ALA A 3 -2.21 2.60 28.43
CA ALA A 3 -3.02 3.19 27.35
C ALA A 3 -4.24 3.97 27.86
N LYS A 4 -4.91 3.48 28.92
CA LYS A 4 -6.05 4.18 29.53
C LYS A 4 -5.60 5.48 30.22
N ILE A 5 -4.44 5.48 30.88
CA ILE A 5 -3.86 6.68 31.51
C ILE A 5 -3.47 7.68 30.44
N TYR A 6 -2.82 7.23 29.37
CA TYR A 6 -2.47 8.09 28.24
C TYR A 6 -3.72 8.71 27.58
N HIS A 7 -4.73 7.91 27.30
CA HIS A 7 -5.98 8.40 26.73
C HIS A 7 -6.65 9.44 27.62
N PHE A 8 -6.66 9.22 28.92
CA PHE A 8 -7.25 10.16 29.89
C PHE A 8 -6.46 11.47 29.97
N LEU A 9 -5.14 11.41 30.07
CA LEU A 9 -4.28 12.59 30.28
C LEU A 9 -4.01 13.38 29.00
N VAL A 10 -3.92 12.72 27.85
CA VAL A 10 -3.53 13.34 26.57
C VAL A 10 -4.73 13.55 25.66
N ASN A 11 -5.48 12.49 25.38
CA ASN A 11 -6.46 12.50 24.27
C ASN A 11 -7.83 13.07 24.65
N ARG A 12 -8.13 13.21 25.94
CA ARG A 12 -9.44 13.66 26.38
C ARG A 12 -9.74 15.13 26.06
N LYS A 13 -8.71 15.96 25.93
CA LYS A 13 -8.82 17.40 25.64
C LYS A 13 -7.89 17.78 24.49
N PRO A 14 -8.46 18.24 23.35
CA PRO A 14 -7.67 18.58 22.16
C PRO A 14 -6.55 19.59 22.41
N GLY A 15 -6.82 20.63 23.18
CA GLY A 15 -5.83 21.65 23.51
C GLY A 15 -4.68 21.16 24.39
N ILE A 16 -4.95 20.26 25.34
CA ILE A 16 -3.90 19.61 26.15
C ILE A 16 -3.06 18.69 25.26
N ARG A 17 -3.72 17.89 24.42
CA ARG A 17 -3.04 17.03 23.44
C ARG A 17 -2.08 17.83 22.56
N GLN A 18 -2.55 18.92 21.97
CA GLN A 18 -1.76 19.77 21.09
C GLN A 18 -0.52 20.35 21.81
N ARG A 19 -0.68 20.94 23.00
CA ARG A 19 0.43 21.51 23.77
C ARG A 19 1.43 20.45 24.22
N TYR A 20 0.94 19.28 24.62
CA TYR A 20 1.79 18.17 25.01
C TYR A 20 2.64 17.67 23.85
N HIS A 21 2.01 17.40 22.69
CA HIS A 21 2.74 16.91 21.50
C HIS A 21 3.75 17.95 21.01
N ARG A 22 3.39 19.23 20.97
CA ARG A 22 4.33 20.30 20.60
C ARG A 22 5.61 20.29 21.47
N PHE A 23 5.49 19.97 22.75
CA PHE A 23 6.62 19.91 23.67
C PHE A 23 7.33 18.56 23.65
N HIS A 24 6.60 17.47 23.48
CA HIS A 24 7.10 16.08 23.57
C HIS A 24 7.75 15.62 22.28
N ASP A 25 7.16 15.96 21.12
CA ASP A 25 7.62 15.47 19.83
C ASP A 25 9.00 16.06 19.51
N GLY A 26 9.93 15.17 19.11
CA GLY A 26 11.33 15.54 18.87
C GLY A 26 12.22 15.57 20.13
N THR A 27 11.70 15.28 21.33
CA THR A 27 12.54 15.22 22.54
C THR A 27 13.13 13.82 22.78
N THR A 28 14.39 13.78 23.24
CA THR A 28 15.11 12.55 23.59
C THR A 28 15.68 12.61 25.01
N GLY A 29 15.99 11.45 25.61
CA GLY A 29 16.65 11.36 26.91
C GLY A 29 15.84 11.98 28.05
N MET A 30 16.50 12.76 28.94
CA MET A 30 15.88 13.39 30.12
C MET A 30 14.75 14.37 29.77
N LYS A 31 14.80 15.03 28.61
CA LYS A 31 13.73 15.94 28.16
C LYS A 31 12.40 15.21 27.98
N LYS A 32 12.44 13.92 27.65
CA LYS A 32 11.25 13.08 27.55
C LYS A 32 10.56 12.84 28.90
N VAL A 33 11.31 12.79 29.97
CA VAL A 33 10.76 12.71 31.35
C VAL A 33 10.12 14.05 31.74
N VAL A 34 10.77 15.16 31.40
CA VAL A 34 10.23 16.52 31.69
C VAL A 34 8.89 16.72 30.96
N SER A 35 8.71 16.18 29.77
CA SER A 35 7.45 16.29 29.03
C SER A 35 6.26 15.62 29.73
N TRP A 36 6.50 14.57 30.52
CA TRP A 36 5.47 13.95 31.37
C TRP A 36 5.06 14.83 32.54
N PHE A 37 6.02 15.51 33.19
CA PHE A 37 5.71 16.49 34.21
C PHE A 37 4.93 17.68 33.65
N TYR A 38 5.28 18.13 32.46
CA TYR A 38 4.53 19.15 31.73
C TYR A 38 3.08 18.72 31.43
N LEU A 39 2.87 17.47 31.00
CA LEU A 39 1.54 16.91 30.81
C LEU A 39 0.70 16.91 32.12
N LEU A 40 1.30 16.49 33.23
CA LEU A 40 0.64 16.49 34.52
C LEU A 40 0.29 17.92 34.93
N TRP A 41 1.19 18.87 34.71
CA TRP A 41 0.95 20.29 34.96
C TRP A 41 -0.20 20.87 34.14
N LEU A 42 -0.27 20.56 32.85
CA LEU A 42 -1.39 20.96 31.97
C LEU A 42 -2.74 20.43 32.49
N ASN A 43 -2.77 19.16 32.90
CA ASN A 43 -3.97 18.56 33.48
C ASN A 43 -4.33 19.18 34.82
N PHE A 44 -3.36 19.44 35.67
CA PHE A 44 -3.57 20.13 36.95
C PHE A 44 -4.16 21.53 36.73
N CYS A 45 -3.57 22.32 35.85
CA CYS A 45 -4.10 23.65 35.52
C CYS A 45 -5.55 23.56 34.98
N TYR A 46 -5.84 22.59 34.13
CA TYR A 46 -7.17 22.44 33.53
C TYR A 46 -8.23 21.98 34.54
N TYR A 47 -7.94 20.96 35.36
CA TYR A 47 -8.93 20.33 36.23
C TYR A 47 -8.99 20.94 37.63
N VAL A 48 -7.87 21.45 38.17
CA VAL A 48 -7.77 21.97 39.53
C VAL A 48 -7.81 23.50 39.55
N LEU A 49 -7.06 24.15 38.65
CA LEU A 49 -7.05 25.63 38.60
C LEU A 49 -8.12 26.18 37.62
N PHE A 50 -8.95 25.31 37.03
CA PHE A 50 -10.05 25.67 36.14
C PHE A 50 -9.64 26.53 34.93
N CYS A 51 -8.38 26.41 34.46
CA CYS A 51 -7.89 27.10 33.28
C CYS A 51 -8.47 26.44 31.99
N ARG A 52 -9.76 26.61 31.76
CA ARG A 52 -10.53 25.92 30.72
C ARG A 52 -10.02 26.19 29.32
N PHE A 53 -9.42 27.33 29.03
CA PHE A 53 -8.80 27.69 27.77
C PHE A 53 -7.68 26.71 27.34
N LEU A 54 -7.05 25.98 28.28
CA LEU A 54 -6.06 24.96 27.95
C LEU A 54 -6.64 23.73 27.26
N GLY A 55 -7.95 23.52 27.39
CA GLY A 55 -8.65 22.42 26.70
C GLY A 55 -9.02 22.72 25.26
N GLU A 56 -8.96 24.01 24.87
CA GLU A 56 -9.29 24.47 23.53
C GLU A 56 -8.10 24.32 22.57
N GLN A 57 -8.36 23.84 21.37
CA GLN A 57 -7.36 23.73 20.32
C GLN A 57 -7.16 25.11 19.71
N THR A 58 -5.94 25.64 19.80
CA THR A 58 -5.59 26.97 19.28
C THR A 58 -5.07 26.92 17.85
N GLU A 59 -4.54 25.78 17.43
CA GLU A 59 -4.05 25.53 16.09
C GLU A 59 -4.85 24.37 15.53
N PHE A 60 -5.70 24.65 14.59
CA PHE A 60 -6.26 23.61 13.74
C PHE A 60 -5.14 23.19 12.79
N PRO A 61 -5.00 21.92 12.47
CA PRO A 61 -4.15 21.55 11.37
C PRO A 61 -4.74 22.21 10.12
N VAL A 62 -4.34 23.45 9.89
CA VAL A 62 -4.29 23.96 8.55
C VAL A 62 -3.41 22.94 7.85
N TYR A 63 -3.82 22.44 6.71
CA TYR A 63 -2.99 21.67 5.82
C TYR A 63 -1.65 22.38 5.74
N GLU A 64 -0.72 22.01 6.63
CA GLU A 64 0.67 22.33 6.39
C GLU A 64 0.96 21.55 5.11
N GLU A 65 1.22 22.28 4.04
CA GLU A 65 1.92 21.74 2.90
C GLU A 65 3.15 21.06 3.48
N LYS A 66 3.05 19.75 3.70
CA LYS A 66 4.22 18.96 4.04
C LYS A 66 5.12 19.16 2.85
N LYS A 67 6.16 19.99 3.02
CA LYS A 67 7.18 20.14 1.99
C LYS A 67 7.54 18.73 1.56
N PRO A 68 7.44 18.43 0.25
CA PRO A 68 7.78 17.09 -0.21
C PRO A 68 9.16 16.74 0.33
N PRO A 69 9.38 15.54 0.82
CA PRO A 69 10.72 15.10 1.18
C PRO A 69 11.60 15.35 -0.03
N CYS A 70 12.75 15.96 0.19
CA CYS A 70 13.71 16.26 -0.88
C CYS A 70 13.92 15.00 -1.71
N ALA A 71 13.87 15.12 -3.03
CA ALA A 71 13.78 14.01 -3.99
C ALA A 71 14.96 13.01 -3.96
N GLU A 72 15.95 13.24 -3.13
CA GLU A 72 17.16 12.41 -2.99
C GLU A 72 17.32 11.91 -1.56
N SER A 73 16.30 11.25 -1.00
CA SER A 73 16.53 10.50 0.22
C SER A 73 17.32 9.23 -0.13
N GLU A 74 18.29 8.86 0.72
CA GLU A 74 19.02 7.58 0.63
C GLU A 74 18.09 6.37 0.40
N SER A 75 16.84 6.50 0.76
CA SER A 75 15.79 5.51 0.62
C SER A 75 15.31 5.27 -0.82
N VAL A 76 15.34 6.27 -1.69
CA VAL A 76 15.02 6.09 -3.14
C VAL A 76 16.17 5.36 -3.83
N LEU A 77 17.40 5.67 -3.44
CA LEU A 77 18.59 4.98 -3.93
C LEU A 77 18.59 3.51 -3.53
N ALA A 78 18.17 3.17 -2.31
CA ALA A 78 18.09 1.79 -1.84
C ALA A 78 17.13 0.90 -2.67
N ASN A 79 16.08 1.48 -3.27
CA ASN A 79 15.20 0.75 -4.18
C ASN A 79 15.82 0.53 -5.57
N ARG A 80 16.80 1.34 -5.97
CA ARG A 80 17.56 1.17 -7.23
C ARG A 80 18.66 0.13 -7.11
N ASP A 81 19.22 -0.07 -5.92
CA ASP A 81 20.32 -1.02 -5.64
C ASP A 81 19.81 -2.44 -5.29
N ARG A 82 18.62 -2.83 -5.78
CA ARG A 82 18.13 -4.19 -5.58
C ARG A 82 19.00 -5.20 -6.34
N ARG A 83 19.19 -6.37 -5.72
CA ARG A 83 19.80 -7.50 -6.41
C ARG A 83 18.96 -7.85 -7.65
N SER A 84 19.62 -8.29 -8.71
CA SER A 84 18.94 -8.85 -9.88
C SER A 84 18.16 -10.13 -9.53
N VAL A 85 17.25 -10.54 -10.40
CA VAL A 85 16.52 -11.80 -10.25
C VAL A 85 17.49 -12.98 -10.10
N SER A 86 18.52 -13.06 -10.96
CA SER A 86 19.50 -14.15 -10.94
C SER A 86 20.33 -14.19 -9.65
N GLU A 87 20.77 -13.05 -9.14
CA GLU A 87 21.49 -12.95 -7.87
C GLU A 87 20.60 -13.34 -6.69
N THR A 88 19.31 -12.94 -6.73
CA THR A 88 18.33 -13.29 -5.70
C THR A 88 18.06 -14.79 -5.72
N VAL A 89 17.84 -15.39 -6.88
CA VAL A 89 17.65 -16.84 -7.02
C VAL A 89 18.90 -17.59 -6.52
N SER A 90 20.11 -17.19 -6.94
CA SER A 90 21.35 -17.81 -6.52
C SER A 90 21.54 -17.76 -5.01
N PHE A 91 21.13 -16.66 -4.37
CA PHE A 91 21.18 -16.52 -2.92
C PHE A 91 20.14 -17.44 -2.24
N LEU A 92 18.90 -17.46 -2.72
CA LEU A 92 17.83 -18.26 -2.12
C LEU A 92 18.03 -19.77 -2.32
N MET A 93 18.72 -20.17 -3.40
CA MET A 93 19.07 -21.56 -3.68
C MET A 93 19.93 -22.24 -2.59
N GLN A 94 20.57 -21.46 -1.72
CA GLN A 94 21.39 -21.97 -0.61
C GLN A 94 20.55 -22.58 0.53
N TYR A 95 19.24 -22.30 0.54
CA TYR A 95 18.31 -22.74 1.60
C TYR A 95 17.46 -23.91 1.13
N GLU A 96 17.06 -24.76 2.05
CA GLU A 96 16.22 -25.95 1.74
C GLU A 96 14.74 -25.57 1.63
N VAL A 97 14.26 -24.73 2.54
CA VAL A 97 12.87 -24.23 2.56
C VAL A 97 12.87 -22.72 2.45
N ILE A 98 12.09 -22.22 1.49
CA ILE A 98 11.94 -20.80 1.21
C ILE A 98 10.51 -20.39 1.51
N SER A 99 10.33 -19.51 2.49
CA SER A 99 9.04 -18.95 2.87
C SER A 99 8.86 -17.57 2.27
N PHE A 100 7.73 -17.32 1.61
CA PHE A 100 7.39 -16.00 1.05
C PHE A 100 6.20 -15.38 1.79
N ASP A 101 6.27 -14.07 2.04
CA ASP A 101 5.10 -13.26 2.31
C ASP A 101 4.29 -13.02 1.03
N ILE A 102 3.01 -12.61 1.14
CA ILE A 102 2.13 -12.40 -0.01
C ILE A 102 2.13 -10.94 -0.45
N PHE A 103 1.55 -10.06 0.37
CA PHE A 103 1.25 -8.68 -0.03
C PHE A 103 2.49 -7.80 0.02
N ASP A 104 2.63 -6.92 -0.95
CA ASP A 104 3.82 -6.09 -1.17
C ASP A 104 5.12 -6.88 -1.38
N THR A 105 5.04 -8.21 -1.42
CA THR A 105 6.11 -9.16 -1.73
C THR A 105 5.80 -9.91 -3.03
N LEU A 106 4.94 -10.92 -3.00
CA LEU A 106 4.52 -11.68 -4.19
C LEU A 106 3.48 -10.92 -5.02
N ILE A 107 2.58 -10.23 -4.37
CA ILE A 107 1.44 -9.56 -4.98
C ILE A 107 1.45 -8.07 -4.63
N PHE A 108 1.23 -7.24 -5.65
CA PHE A 108 1.01 -5.81 -5.51
C PHE A 108 -0.48 -5.44 -5.63
N ARG A 109 -0.85 -4.34 -5.01
CA ARG A 109 -2.04 -3.55 -5.33
C ARG A 109 -1.64 -2.28 -6.08
N PRO A 110 -2.52 -1.70 -6.91
CA PRO A 110 -2.24 -0.44 -7.61
C PRO A 110 -2.28 0.78 -6.68
N PHE A 111 -2.34 0.58 -5.38
CA PHE A 111 -2.43 1.62 -4.37
C PHE A 111 -1.19 1.62 -3.48
N SER A 112 -0.74 2.81 -3.08
CA SER A 112 0.38 2.94 -2.13
C SER A 112 -0.01 2.57 -0.70
N GLU A 113 -1.31 2.61 -0.37
CA GLU A 113 -1.87 2.21 0.90
C GLU A 113 -2.87 1.06 0.69
N PRO A 114 -2.71 -0.10 1.33
CA PRO A 114 -3.62 -1.23 1.16
C PRO A 114 -5.08 -0.88 1.45
N THR A 115 -5.31 0.04 2.38
CA THR A 115 -6.64 0.50 2.79
C THR A 115 -7.35 1.37 1.75
N ASP A 116 -6.66 1.80 0.69
CA ASP A 116 -7.28 2.60 -0.38
C ASP A 116 -8.30 1.79 -1.20
N LEU A 117 -8.20 0.46 -1.19
CA LEU A 117 -9.21 -0.44 -1.72
C LEU A 117 -10.60 -0.16 -1.13
N PHE A 118 -10.68 0.25 0.12
CA PHE A 118 -11.95 0.52 0.80
C PHE A 118 -12.66 1.80 0.29
N PHE A 119 -11.99 2.69 -0.43
CA PHE A 119 -12.66 3.77 -1.15
C PHE A 119 -13.54 3.22 -2.27
N PHE A 120 -13.01 2.29 -3.06
CA PHE A 120 -13.74 1.66 -4.16
C PHE A 120 -14.89 0.79 -3.66
N LEU A 121 -14.68 0.12 -2.54
CA LEU A 121 -15.75 -0.65 -1.89
C LEU A 121 -16.86 0.28 -1.37
N GLY A 122 -16.49 1.41 -0.78
CA GLY A 122 -17.43 2.43 -0.33
C GLY A 122 -18.26 3.03 -1.47
N GLU A 123 -17.63 3.26 -2.61
CA GLU A 123 -18.34 3.73 -3.82
C GLU A 123 -19.35 2.67 -4.32
N LYS A 124 -18.94 1.41 -4.42
CA LYS A 124 -19.85 0.32 -4.81
C LYS A 124 -21.02 0.10 -3.84
N LEU A 125 -20.81 0.43 -2.57
CA LEU A 125 -21.84 0.34 -1.52
C LEU A 125 -22.65 1.64 -1.36
N GLU A 126 -22.29 2.70 -2.07
CA GLU A 126 -22.86 4.06 -1.94
C GLU A 126 -22.77 4.62 -0.50
N ILE A 127 -21.70 4.26 0.24
CA ILE A 127 -21.47 4.67 1.62
C ILE A 127 -20.29 5.63 1.68
N LEU A 128 -20.57 6.88 2.03
CA LEU A 128 -19.52 7.86 2.33
C LEU A 128 -18.71 7.44 3.54
N ASP A 129 -17.40 7.75 3.52
CA ASP A 129 -16.47 7.47 4.62
C ASP A 129 -16.32 5.97 4.97
N PHE A 130 -16.68 5.08 4.04
CA PHE A 130 -16.62 3.63 4.25
C PHE A 130 -15.22 3.14 4.65
N LYS A 131 -14.15 3.72 4.07
CA LYS A 131 -12.78 3.38 4.45
C LYS A 131 -12.55 3.51 5.95
N ARG A 132 -13.01 4.60 6.57
CA ARG A 132 -12.88 4.80 8.01
C ARG A 132 -13.70 3.78 8.80
N LEU A 133 -14.94 3.54 8.40
CA LEU A 133 -15.82 2.56 9.04
C LEU A 133 -15.22 1.16 8.97
N ARG A 134 -14.71 0.76 7.81
CA ARG A 134 -14.09 -0.55 7.61
C ARG A 134 -12.83 -0.73 8.48
N MET A 135 -11.96 0.29 8.54
CA MET A 135 -10.77 0.27 9.38
C MET A 135 -11.13 0.22 10.88
N GLN A 136 -12.16 0.95 11.29
CA GLN A 136 -12.66 0.95 12.65
C GLN A 136 -13.21 -0.42 13.03
N ALA A 137 -14.04 -1.03 12.18
CA ALA A 137 -14.61 -2.35 12.40
C ALA A 137 -13.53 -3.42 12.57
N GLU A 138 -12.44 -3.36 11.78
CA GLU A 138 -11.30 -4.25 11.94
C GLU A 138 -10.60 -4.06 13.28
N ALA A 139 -10.29 -2.82 13.67
CA ALA A 139 -9.65 -2.52 14.94
C ALA A 139 -10.48 -2.98 16.15
N GLU A 140 -11.79 -2.83 16.07
CA GLU A 140 -12.72 -3.30 17.10
C GLU A 140 -12.81 -4.82 17.13
N ALA A 141 -12.86 -5.49 15.97
CA ALA A 141 -12.87 -6.95 15.89
C ALA A 141 -11.60 -7.54 16.52
N ARG A 142 -10.41 -7.01 16.20
CA ARG A 142 -9.13 -7.41 16.79
C ARG A 142 -9.12 -7.19 18.31
N THR A 143 -9.63 -6.03 18.76
CA THR A 143 -9.70 -5.70 20.19
C THR A 143 -10.61 -6.67 20.94
N GLN A 144 -11.75 -7.02 20.36
CA GLN A 144 -12.68 -7.97 20.96
C GLN A 144 -12.08 -9.37 21.02
N LYS A 145 -11.47 -9.84 19.93
CA LYS A 145 -10.81 -11.15 19.86
C LYS A 145 -9.72 -11.28 20.93
N TYR A 146 -8.92 -10.21 21.10
CA TYR A 146 -7.91 -10.20 22.16
C TYR A 146 -8.50 -10.26 23.58
N LYS A 147 -9.64 -9.64 23.84
CA LYS A 147 -10.30 -9.72 25.14
C LYS A 147 -10.79 -11.14 25.44
N GLU A 148 -11.33 -11.82 24.43
CA GLU A 148 -11.94 -13.14 24.55
C GLU A 148 -10.89 -14.25 24.52
N GLU A 149 -9.98 -14.25 23.55
CA GLU A 149 -9.12 -15.37 23.22
C GLU A 149 -7.60 -15.09 23.37
N LYS A 150 -7.23 -13.83 23.72
CA LYS A 150 -5.85 -13.38 23.95
C LYS A 150 -4.94 -13.37 22.74
N HIS A 151 -5.51 -13.38 21.52
CA HIS A 151 -4.81 -13.10 20.27
C HIS A 151 -5.57 -12.06 19.43
N TYR A 152 -4.91 -11.48 18.42
CA TYR A 152 -5.48 -10.45 17.56
C TYR A 152 -5.94 -10.96 16.19
N GLU A 153 -5.80 -12.29 15.94
CA GLU A 153 -6.12 -12.86 14.66
C GLU A 153 -7.64 -12.99 14.49
N ILE A 154 -8.14 -12.44 13.39
CA ILE A 154 -9.55 -12.36 13.03
C ILE A 154 -9.75 -12.84 11.60
N LYS A 155 -10.98 -13.21 11.27
CA LYS A 155 -11.41 -13.52 9.91
C LYS A 155 -12.18 -12.36 9.29
N LEU A 156 -12.26 -12.31 7.98
CA LEU A 156 -13.06 -11.29 7.26
C LEU A 156 -14.51 -11.28 7.77
N SER A 157 -15.02 -12.47 8.13
CA SER A 157 -16.36 -12.62 8.72
C SER A 157 -16.57 -11.86 10.04
N ASP A 158 -15.52 -11.71 10.85
CA ASP A 158 -15.62 -11.01 12.13
C ASP A 158 -15.73 -9.50 11.92
N ILE A 159 -15.02 -8.99 10.91
CA ILE A 159 -15.07 -7.59 10.50
C ILE A 159 -16.48 -7.25 9.97
N TRP A 160 -16.96 -8.05 9.02
CA TRP A 160 -18.27 -7.83 8.40
C TRP A 160 -19.46 -8.09 9.31
N SER A 161 -19.30 -8.91 10.34
CA SER A 161 -20.32 -9.04 11.38
C SER A 161 -20.55 -7.75 12.17
N ARG A 162 -19.51 -6.91 12.29
CA ARG A 162 -19.63 -5.57 12.89
C ARG A 162 -20.20 -4.57 11.92
N LEU A 163 -19.68 -4.54 10.72
CA LEU A 163 -20.16 -3.63 9.67
C LEU A 163 -21.64 -3.82 9.36
N GLN A 164 -22.12 -5.06 9.28
CA GLN A 164 -23.54 -5.34 9.05
C GLN A 164 -24.44 -4.62 10.05
N ASN A 165 -24.06 -4.58 11.32
CA ASN A 165 -24.84 -3.90 12.34
C ASN A 165 -24.80 -2.37 12.24
N GLU A 166 -23.72 -1.82 11.67
CA GLU A 166 -23.50 -0.39 11.57
C GLU A 166 -24.07 0.20 10.28
N ILE A 167 -23.90 -0.49 9.16
CA ILE A 167 -24.25 0.03 7.84
C ILE A 167 -25.40 -0.69 7.14
N GLY A 168 -25.92 -1.78 7.73
CA GLY A 168 -27.08 -2.52 7.20
C GLY A 168 -26.80 -3.38 5.96
N VAL A 169 -25.55 -3.48 5.51
CA VAL A 169 -25.15 -4.37 4.41
C VAL A 169 -25.02 -5.80 4.92
N ILE A 170 -25.65 -6.76 4.22
CA ILE A 170 -25.56 -8.17 4.57
C ILE A 170 -24.10 -8.62 4.53
N LYS A 171 -23.65 -9.27 5.61
CA LYS A 171 -22.28 -9.71 5.83
C LYS A 171 -21.70 -10.48 4.64
N GLU A 172 -22.40 -11.48 4.15
CA GLU A 172 -21.96 -12.34 3.06
C GLU A 172 -21.79 -11.56 1.77
N GLN A 173 -22.72 -10.65 1.48
CA GLN A 173 -22.63 -9.76 0.32
C GLN A 173 -21.43 -8.82 0.41
N GLY A 174 -21.20 -8.20 1.55
CA GLY A 174 -20.07 -7.32 1.76
C GLY A 174 -18.73 -8.05 1.66
N MET A 175 -18.62 -9.24 2.24
CA MET A 175 -17.44 -10.09 2.10
C MET A 175 -17.15 -10.44 0.64
N GLN A 176 -18.16 -10.82 -0.13
CA GLN A 176 -18.01 -11.15 -1.55
C GLN A 176 -17.53 -9.93 -2.36
N MET A 177 -18.06 -8.74 -2.08
CA MET A 177 -17.67 -7.51 -2.75
C MET A 177 -16.22 -7.12 -2.43
N GLU A 178 -15.79 -7.24 -1.16
CA GLU A 178 -14.41 -6.98 -0.75
C GLU A 178 -13.44 -7.97 -1.41
N GLN A 179 -13.78 -9.25 -1.41
CA GLN A 179 -12.97 -10.28 -2.07
C GLN A 179 -12.93 -10.10 -3.60
N ALA A 180 -14.03 -9.70 -4.22
CA ALA A 180 -14.05 -9.41 -5.66
C ALA A 180 -13.12 -8.24 -6.03
N LEU A 181 -13.05 -7.19 -5.19
CA LEU A 181 -12.13 -6.07 -5.40
C LEU A 181 -10.66 -6.48 -5.20
N GLU A 182 -10.36 -7.28 -4.17
CA GLU A 182 -9.01 -7.83 -4.00
C GLU A 182 -8.62 -8.69 -5.22
N MET A 183 -9.54 -9.51 -5.70
CA MET A 183 -9.30 -10.31 -6.91
C MET A 183 -9.11 -9.42 -8.15
N GLU A 184 -9.85 -8.33 -8.28
CA GLU A 184 -9.76 -7.40 -9.41
C GLU A 184 -8.44 -6.63 -9.42
N PHE A 185 -8.06 -6.04 -8.28
CA PHE A 185 -6.95 -5.10 -8.20
C PHE A 185 -5.58 -5.75 -7.96
N CYS A 186 -5.54 -6.90 -7.32
CA CYS A 186 -4.27 -7.57 -7.06
C CYS A 186 -3.65 -8.16 -8.32
N TYR A 187 -2.35 -7.94 -8.49
CA TYR A 187 -1.55 -8.48 -9.59
C TYR A 187 -0.16 -8.91 -9.11
N ALA A 188 0.50 -9.77 -9.89
CA ALA A 188 1.79 -10.30 -9.54
C ALA A 188 2.88 -9.22 -9.49
N ASN A 189 3.76 -9.29 -8.48
CA ASN A 189 5.02 -8.58 -8.52
C ASN A 189 5.93 -9.22 -9.59
N PRO A 190 6.27 -8.51 -10.68
CA PRO A 190 6.97 -9.13 -11.80
C PRO A 190 8.39 -9.60 -11.44
N PHE A 191 9.02 -8.99 -10.45
CA PHE A 191 10.33 -9.42 -9.94
C PHE A 191 10.21 -10.75 -9.19
N MET A 192 9.31 -10.80 -8.21
CA MET A 192 9.13 -12.00 -7.40
C MET A 192 8.51 -13.15 -8.18
N GLN A 193 7.71 -12.88 -9.20
CA GLN A 193 7.18 -13.91 -10.08
C GLN A 193 8.30 -14.65 -10.83
N GLN A 194 9.29 -13.92 -11.33
CA GLN A 194 10.47 -14.53 -11.95
C GLN A 194 11.32 -15.32 -10.95
N VAL A 195 11.53 -14.77 -9.76
CA VAL A 195 12.27 -15.44 -8.67
C VAL A 195 11.56 -16.73 -8.27
N PHE A 196 10.28 -16.66 -7.99
CA PHE A 196 9.46 -17.80 -7.57
C PHE A 196 9.45 -18.91 -8.62
N THR A 197 9.23 -18.55 -9.88
CA THR A 197 9.20 -19.49 -11.01
C THR A 197 10.53 -20.24 -11.14
N GLN A 198 11.66 -19.53 -11.12
CA GLN A 198 12.98 -20.16 -11.20
C GLN A 198 13.27 -21.08 -10.02
N LEU A 199 12.93 -20.67 -8.79
CA LEU A 199 13.10 -21.53 -7.62
C LEU A 199 12.28 -22.82 -7.71
N ARG A 200 11.03 -22.72 -8.17
CA ARG A 200 10.15 -23.86 -8.42
C ARG A 200 10.73 -24.81 -9.50
N GLU A 201 11.18 -24.26 -10.60
CA GLU A 201 11.82 -25.04 -11.69
C GLU A 201 13.07 -25.79 -11.22
N HIS A 202 13.79 -25.26 -10.25
CA HIS A 202 14.92 -25.92 -9.61
C HIS A 202 14.51 -26.88 -8.47
N GLY A 203 13.21 -27.14 -8.29
CA GLY A 203 12.70 -28.09 -7.30
C GLY A 203 12.86 -27.66 -5.85
N LYS A 204 12.93 -26.34 -5.59
CA LYS A 204 13.00 -25.82 -4.20
C LYS A 204 11.65 -25.99 -3.48
N ARG A 205 11.75 -26.31 -2.19
CA ARG A 205 10.60 -26.36 -1.29
C ARG A 205 10.15 -24.96 -0.96
N ILE A 206 9.00 -24.57 -1.46
CA ILE A 206 8.46 -23.22 -1.28
C ILE A 206 7.22 -23.30 -0.40
N VAL A 207 7.17 -22.44 0.61
CA VAL A 207 5.98 -22.22 1.45
C VAL A 207 5.61 -20.76 1.44
N ILE A 208 4.35 -20.47 1.73
CA ILE A 208 3.86 -19.08 1.81
C ILE A 208 3.34 -18.83 3.21
N THR A 209 3.70 -17.70 3.81
CA THR A 209 3.36 -17.36 5.21
C THR A 209 2.86 -15.92 5.28
N SER A 210 1.59 -15.73 5.59
CA SER A 210 0.94 -14.42 5.54
C SER A 210 0.11 -14.11 6.78
N ASP A 211 0.26 -12.88 7.29
CA ASP A 211 -0.65 -12.33 8.31
C ASP A 211 -1.83 -11.67 7.61
N MET A 212 -2.98 -12.39 7.55
CA MET A 212 -4.14 -11.91 6.83
C MET A 212 -5.46 -12.45 7.40
N TYR A 213 -6.51 -11.65 7.33
CA TYR A 213 -7.88 -12.00 7.71
C TYR A 213 -8.67 -12.71 6.60
N LEU A 214 -8.13 -12.77 5.38
CA LEU A 214 -8.69 -13.51 4.25
C LEU A 214 -8.41 -15.00 4.42
N SER A 215 -9.35 -15.84 4.01
CA SER A 215 -9.21 -17.30 4.14
C SER A 215 -8.10 -17.87 3.26
N LYS A 216 -7.54 -19.00 3.69
CA LYS A 216 -6.55 -19.75 2.89
C LYS A 216 -7.09 -20.10 1.50
N ALA A 217 -8.37 -20.48 1.37
CA ALA A 217 -8.98 -20.79 0.08
C ALA A 217 -8.95 -19.60 -0.87
N PHE A 218 -9.40 -18.44 -0.41
CA PHE A 218 -9.38 -17.21 -1.21
C PHE A 218 -7.95 -16.78 -1.61
N LEU A 219 -7.00 -16.83 -0.66
CA LEU A 219 -5.61 -16.49 -0.95
C LEU A 219 -4.97 -17.47 -1.93
N SER A 220 -5.33 -18.75 -1.91
CA SER A 220 -4.87 -19.73 -2.90
C SER A 220 -5.38 -19.40 -4.29
N GLU A 221 -6.65 -19.02 -4.45
CA GLU A 221 -7.21 -18.58 -5.73
C GLU A 221 -6.54 -17.30 -6.23
N LEU A 222 -6.28 -16.35 -5.33
CA LEU A 222 -5.60 -15.10 -5.65
C LEU A 222 -4.15 -15.34 -6.12
N LEU A 223 -3.43 -16.23 -5.44
CA LEU A 223 -2.07 -16.64 -5.82
C LEU A 223 -2.07 -17.35 -7.17
N GLN A 224 -2.99 -18.28 -7.40
CA GLN A 224 -3.14 -19.00 -8.66
C GLN A 224 -3.43 -18.05 -9.84
N LYS A 225 -4.38 -17.13 -9.67
CA LYS A 225 -4.66 -16.06 -10.66
C LYS A 225 -3.40 -15.29 -11.06
N ASN A 226 -2.48 -15.10 -10.12
CA ASN A 226 -1.24 -14.35 -10.31
C ASN A 226 -0.04 -15.24 -10.70
N GLY A 227 -0.27 -16.52 -11.03
CA GLY A 227 0.74 -17.44 -11.50
C GLY A 227 1.66 -18.05 -10.44
N TYR A 228 1.30 -17.93 -9.16
CA TYR A 228 2.01 -18.57 -8.06
C TYR A 228 1.40 -19.93 -7.74
N GLU A 229 1.98 -20.97 -8.32
CA GLU A 229 1.56 -22.36 -8.13
C GLU A 229 2.75 -23.25 -7.77
N GLY A 230 2.48 -24.41 -7.17
CA GLY A 230 3.50 -25.40 -6.86
C GLY A 230 4.29 -25.12 -5.59
N TYR A 231 3.77 -24.29 -4.68
CA TYR A 231 4.23 -24.22 -3.30
C TYR A 231 3.69 -25.41 -2.50
N GLU A 232 4.41 -25.84 -1.46
CA GLU A 232 4.01 -27.00 -0.64
C GLU A 232 2.82 -26.68 0.28
N GLU A 233 2.84 -25.50 0.91
CA GLU A 233 1.83 -25.13 1.89
C GLU A 233 1.66 -23.61 1.99
N LEU A 234 0.45 -23.16 2.34
CA LEU A 234 0.09 -21.79 2.63
C LEU A 234 -0.34 -21.66 4.10
N TYR A 235 0.46 -20.94 4.88
CA TYR A 235 0.21 -20.63 6.29
C TYR A 235 -0.40 -19.24 6.41
N VAL A 236 -1.65 -19.15 6.85
CA VAL A 236 -2.39 -17.90 7.02
C VAL A 236 -2.70 -17.68 8.49
N SER A 237 -2.36 -16.53 9.03
CA SER A 237 -2.45 -16.23 10.46
C SER A 237 -3.85 -16.49 11.05
N CYS A 238 -4.91 -16.08 10.34
CA CYS A 238 -6.29 -16.25 10.80
C CYS A 238 -6.76 -17.71 10.86
N GLU A 239 -6.10 -18.65 10.16
CA GLU A 239 -6.45 -20.08 10.21
C GLU A 239 -5.75 -20.80 11.36
N TYR A 240 -4.58 -20.30 11.78
CA TYR A 240 -3.79 -20.87 12.87
C TYR A 240 -3.94 -20.11 14.19
N GLU A 241 -4.62 -18.97 14.20
CA GLU A 241 -4.72 -18.03 15.34
C GLU A 241 -3.32 -17.60 15.86
N LYS A 242 -2.39 -17.49 14.94
CA LYS A 242 -0.98 -17.19 15.15
C LYS A 242 -0.48 -16.21 14.11
N SER A 243 0.47 -15.35 14.48
CA SER A 243 0.93 -14.28 13.58
C SER A 243 2.45 -14.25 13.40
N LYS A 244 2.88 -13.69 12.28
CA LYS A 244 4.27 -13.25 12.08
C LYS A 244 4.60 -12.06 12.99
N ALA A 245 3.59 -11.25 13.31
CA ALA A 245 3.75 -10.05 14.13
C ALA A 245 4.27 -10.35 15.55
N ASP A 246 3.89 -11.49 16.13
CA ASP A 246 4.43 -11.98 17.41
C ASP A 246 5.45 -13.12 17.22
N GLY A 247 5.57 -13.65 16.00
CA GLY A 247 6.48 -14.73 15.63
C GLY A 247 5.90 -16.14 15.77
N SER A 248 4.73 -16.29 16.36
CA SER A 248 4.13 -17.61 16.65
C SER A 248 3.78 -18.42 15.40
N LEU A 249 3.52 -17.74 14.25
CA LEU A 249 3.26 -18.43 12.99
C LEU A 249 4.55 -19.09 12.43
N TYR A 250 5.71 -18.50 12.65
CA TYR A 250 7.00 -19.12 12.27
C TYR A 250 7.27 -20.43 13.02
N GLU A 251 6.81 -20.53 14.27
CA GLU A 251 6.91 -21.80 15.00
C GLU A 251 6.04 -22.88 14.39
N VAL A 252 4.87 -22.54 13.84
CA VAL A 252 4.02 -23.49 13.12
C VAL A 252 4.74 -23.99 11.87
N VAL A 253 5.28 -23.07 11.07
CA VAL A 253 6.04 -23.44 9.87
C VAL A 253 7.23 -24.33 10.24
N LYS A 254 8.03 -23.94 11.21
CA LYS A 254 9.23 -24.70 11.61
C LYS A 254 8.89 -26.14 12.09
N ARG A 255 7.79 -26.31 12.81
CA ARG A 255 7.35 -27.65 13.25
C ARG A 255 6.91 -28.56 12.09
N ALA A 256 6.47 -27.99 10.98
CA ALA A 256 6.10 -28.75 9.78
C ALA A 256 7.35 -29.27 9.01
N TYR A 257 8.53 -28.69 9.29
CA TYR A 257 9.79 -29.01 8.63
C TYR A 257 10.87 -29.36 9.66
N PRO A 258 10.70 -30.46 10.41
CA PRO A 258 11.63 -30.82 11.51
C PRO A 258 12.99 -31.30 11.01
N ASP A 259 13.09 -31.67 9.73
CA ASP A 259 14.27 -32.28 9.13
C ASP A 259 15.29 -31.25 8.62
N THR A 260 14.98 -29.96 8.70
CA THR A 260 15.89 -28.89 8.26
C THR A 260 15.87 -27.66 9.17
N ASP A 261 17.05 -27.11 9.39
CA ASP A 261 17.25 -25.77 9.97
C ASP A 261 17.61 -24.72 8.90
N SER A 262 17.73 -25.14 7.62
CA SER A 262 18.08 -24.25 6.49
C SER A 262 16.84 -23.61 5.88
N MET A 263 16.26 -22.66 6.61
CA MET A 263 15.04 -21.95 6.23
C MET A 263 15.29 -20.46 6.08
N ILE A 264 14.69 -19.86 5.04
CA ILE A 264 14.73 -18.41 4.80
C ILE A 264 13.33 -17.87 4.61
N HIS A 265 13.06 -16.68 5.14
CA HIS A 265 11.82 -15.94 4.88
C HIS A 265 12.10 -14.70 4.02
N VAL A 266 11.28 -14.51 3.00
CA VAL A 266 11.29 -13.37 2.06
C VAL A 266 10.08 -12.51 2.33
N GLY A 267 10.26 -11.25 2.68
CA GLY A 267 9.14 -10.34 2.95
C GLY A 267 9.56 -8.87 3.05
N ASP A 268 8.57 -7.99 3.13
CA ASP A 268 8.73 -6.54 3.05
C ASP A 268 8.68 -5.82 4.41
N ASN A 269 8.19 -6.49 5.45
CA ASN A 269 8.00 -5.85 6.75
C ASN A 269 9.22 -6.05 7.67
N PRO A 270 9.92 -4.96 8.09
CA PRO A 270 11.13 -5.06 8.90
C PRO A 270 10.90 -5.64 10.30
N VAL A 271 9.67 -5.69 10.79
CA VAL A 271 9.35 -6.26 12.10
C VAL A 271 8.87 -7.69 11.97
N SER A 272 7.77 -7.93 11.26
CA SER A 272 7.20 -9.28 11.12
C SER A 272 8.09 -10.20 10.30
N ASP A 273 8.57 -9.75 9.12
CA ASP A 273 9.29 -10.61 8.19
C ASP A 273 10.80 -10.63 8.40
N VAL A 274 11.36 -9.61 9.08
CA VAL A 274 12.80 -9.58 9.34
C VAL A 274 13.10 -9.89 10.80
N LYS A 275 12.69 -9.04 11.73
CA LYS A 275 13.07 -9.16 13.14
C LYS A 275 12.51 -10.42 13.79
N ASN A 276 11.23 -10.68 13.59
CA ASN A 276 10.55 -11.82 14.21
C ASN A 276 10.92 -13.13 13.54
N ALA A 277 11.07 -13.17 12.20
CA ALA A 277 11.56 -14.35 11.50
C ALA A 277 12.94 -14.78 12.00
N LYS A 278 13.90 -13.85 12.10
CA LYS A 278 15.24 -14.10 12.67
C LYS A 278 15.19 -14.64 14.09
N LYS A 279 14.32 -14.04 14.93
CA LYS A 279 14.16 -14.48 16.34
C LYS A 279 13.67 -15.93 16.44
N HIS A 280 12.93 -16.41 15.45
CA HIS A 280 12.42 -17.78 15.39
C HIS A 280 13.28 -18.73 14.53
N GLY A 281 14.51 -18.31 14.18
CA GLY A 281 15.52 -19.18 13.55
C GLY A 281 15.40 -19.28 12.03
N PHE A 282 14.75 -18.31 11.39
CA PHE A 282 14.80 -18.15 9.93
C PHE A 282 15.95 -17.21 9.55
N GLU A 283 16.66 -17.53 8.48
CA GLU A 283 17.37 -16.50 7.73
C GLU A 283 16.34 -15.61 7.00
N VAL A 284 16.76 -14.42 6.57
CA VAL A 284 15.82 -13.47 5.95
C VAL A 284 16.41 -12.83 4.71
N PHE A 285 15.55 -12.71 3.70
CA PHE A 285 15.76 -11.85 2.55
C PHE A 285 14.78 -10.71 2.62
N TYR A 286 15.26 -9.52 3.01
CA TYR A 286 14.42 -8.33 3.08
C TYR A 286 14.20 -7.76 1.68
N TYR A 287 12.94 -7.74 1.24
CA TYR A 287 12.49 -7.10 0.01
C TYR A 287 11.76 -5.80 0.37
N PRO A 288 12.42 -4.64 0.38
CA PRO A 288 11.81 -3.40 0.82
C PRO A 288 10.55 -3.06 0.02
N ASN A 289 9.47 -2.70 0.72
CA ASN A 289 8.23 -2.26 0.11
C ASN A 289 8.48 -1.05 -0.80
N VAL A 290 8.06 -1.14 -2.05
CA VAL A 290 8.28 -0.11 -3.07
C VAL A 290 7.62 1.23 -2.73
N ASN A 291 6.55 1.19 -1.92
CA ASN A 291 5.80 2.38 -1.52
C ASN A 291 6.39 3.10 -0.30
N ARG A 292 7.26 2.46 0.48
CA ARG A 292 7.83 3.07 1.70
C ARG A 292 8.73 4.26 1.44
N ASN A 293 9.45 4.23 0.34
CA ASN A 293 10.55 5.15 0.03
C ASN A 293 10.27 5.95 -1.23
N ALA A 294 9.01 6.07 -1.58
CA ALA A 294 8.59 6.63 -2.85
C ALA A 294 8.62 8.16 -2.87
N LEU A 295 8.83 8.68 -4.07
CA LEU A 295 8.66 10.09 -4.36
C LEU A 295 7.19 10.48 -4.15
N LEU A 296 6.93 11.30 -3.13
CA LEU A 296 5.57 11.63 -2.70
C LEU A 296 5.07 12.97 -3.24
N TYR A 297 5.94 13.78 -3.80
CA TYR A 297 5.73 15.21 -4.00
C TYR A 297 4.52 15.58 -4.88
N ARG A 298 4.14 14.78 -5.87
CA ARG A 298 2.97 15.11 -6.70
C ARG A 298 1.64 14.58 -6.17
N SER A 299 1.67 13.55 -5.38
CA SER A 299 0.45 12.94 -4.88
C SER A 299 -0.25 13.75 -3.80
N TYR A 300 0.42 14.74 -3.21
CA TYR A 300 -0.19 15.59 -2.19
C TYR A 300 -1.23 16.56 -2.75
N ASP A 301 -1.09 16.94 -4.02
CA ASP A 301 -2.02 17.84 -4.69
C ASP A 301 -3.26 17.10 -5.24
N MET A 302 -3.31 15.79 -5.11
CA MET A 302 -4.37 14.92 -5.60
C MET A 302 -5.29 14.49 -4.46
N SER A 303 -6.49 14.04 -4.80
CA SER A 303 -7.33 13.35 -3.81
C SER A 303 -6.62 12.11 -3.26
N ALA A 304 -6.97 11.67 -2.06
CA ALA A 304 -6.33 10.51 -1.42
C ALA A 304 -6.35 9.26 -2.32
N VAL A 305 -7.48 9.02 -3.01
CA VAL A 305 -7.66 7.88 -3.94
C VAL A 305 -6.74 8.00 -5.15
N VAL A 306 -6.81 9.14 -5.85
CA VAL A 306 -6.01 9.36 -7.08
C VAL A 306 -4.52 9.40 -6.76
N GLY A 307 -4.13 10.09 -5.70
CA GLY A 307 -2.74 10.15 -5.25
C GLY A 307 -2.20 8.80 -4.80
N GLY A 308 -3.02 7.99 -4.10
CA GLY A 308 -2.69 6.63 -3.69
C GLY A 308 -2.47 5.69 -4.88
N ALA A 309 -3.39 5.71 -5.85
CA ALA A 309 -3.27 4.93 -7.09
C ALA A 309 -2.08 5.38 -7.95
N TYR A 310 -1.90 6.69 -8.13
CA TYR A 310 -0.76 7.23 -8.87
C TYR A 310 0.58 6.77 -8.28
N ARG A 311 0.76 6.91 -6.98
CA ARG A 311 1.98 6.43 -6.29
C ARG A 311 2.16 4.93 -6.43
N GLY A 312 1.11 4.15 -6.16
CA GLY A 312 1.17 2.70 -6.21
C GLY A 312 1.59 2.20 -7.60
N ILE A 313 0.94 2.67 -8.66
CA ILE A 313 1.25 2.31 -10.04
C ILE A 313 2.70 2.69 -10.41
N VAL A 314 3.11 3.92 -10.10
CA VAL A 314 4.47 4.39 -10.41
C VAL A 314 5.52 3.57 -9.66
N ASN A 315 5.35 3.38 -8.35
CA ASN A 315 6.33 2.70 -7.53
C ASN A 315 6.44 1.21 -7.86
N ASN A 316 5.30 0.56 -8.06
CA ASN A 316 5.26 -0.86 -8.45
C ASN A 316 5.98 -1.11 -9.78
N LYS A 317 5.90 -0.17 -10.73
CA LYS A 317 6.62 -0.29 -12.01
C LYS A 317 8.09 0.05 -11.90
N LEU A 318 8.43 1.17 -11.28
CA LEU A 318 9.80 1.70 -11.34
C LEU A 318 10.75 1.06 -10.32
N TYR A 319 10.23 0.57 -9.18
CA TYR A 319 11.05 0.19 -8.03
C TYR A 319 10.95 -1.29 -7.65
N ASN A 320 10.30 -2.13 -8.46
CA ASN A 320 10.19 -3.57 -8.17
C ASN A 320 11.52 -4.33 -8.31
N GLY A 321 12.46 -3.82 -9.09
CA GLY A 321 13.80 -4.42 -9.29
C GLY A 321 13.93 -5.29 -10.54
N THR A 322 12.87 -5.42 -11.35
CA THR A 322 12.91 -6.25 -12.58
C THR A 322 13.84 -5.67 -13.64
N GLU A 323 13.83 -4.35 -13.77
CA GLU A 323 14.60 -3.64 -14.80
C GLU A 323 15.24 -2.38 -14.21
N GLN A 324 16.42 -2.01 -14.71
CA GLN A 324 16.98 -0.67 -14.50
C GLN A 324 16.55 0.19 -15.68
N LEU A 325 15.66 1.12 -15.40
CA LEU A 325 15.09 2.00 -16.41
C LEU A 325 15.94 3.28 -16.55
N PRO A 326 16.12 3.83 -17.76
CA PRO A 326 16.80 5.09 -17.94
C PRO A 326 15.99 6.25 -17.36
N MET A 327 16.68 7.31 -16.95
CA MET A 327 16.08 8.46 -16.27
C MET A 327 14.97 9.11 -17.11
N GLU A 328 15.11 9.14 -18.43
CA GLU A 328 14.12 9.68 -19.36
C GLU A 328 12.82 8.87 -19.33
N TYR A 329 12.92 7.54 -19.21
CA TYR A 329 11.77 6.67 -19.07
C TYR A 329 11.08 6.91 -17.72
N GLU A 330 11.85 6.94 -16.63
CA GLU A 330 11.30 7.22 -15.28
C GLU A 330 10.57 8.56 -15.28
N TYR A 331 11.21 9.62 -15.82
CA TYR A 331 10.60 10.95 -15.90
C TYR A 331 9.31 10.94 -16.72
N GLY A 332 9.35 10.30 -17.89
CA GLY A 332 8.18 10.16 -18.76
C GLY A 332 7.04 9.40 -18.07
N TYR A 333 7.36 8.31 -17.37
CA TYR A 333 6.38 7.50 -16.65
C TYR A 333 5.76 8.24 -15.45
N ILE A 334 6.59 8.92 -14.66
CA ILE A 334 6.14 9.68 -13.48
C ILE A 334 5.26 10.87 -13.87
N TYR A 335 5.71 11.67 -14.84
CA TYR A 335 5.07 12.97 -15.16
C TYR A 335 4.27 12.95 -16.44
N GLY A 336 4.84 12.38 -17.50
CA GLY A 336 4.24 12.38 -18.83
C GLY A 336 3.04 11.46 -18.92
N GLY A 337 3.13 10.25 -18.35
CA GLY A 337 2.09 9.23 -18.45
C GLY A 337 0.73 9.70 -17.91
N LEU A 338 0.72 10.27 -16.70
CA LEU A 338 -0.51 10.77 -16.09
C LEU A 338 -1.12 11.93 -16.90
N PHE A 339 -0.28 12.86 -17.38
CA PHE A 339 -0.72 13.97 -18.23
C PHE A 339 -1.34 13.47 -19.53
N VAL A 340 -0.65 12.55 -20.22
CA VAL A 340 -1.11 12.00 -21.50
C VAL A 340 -2.42 11.21 -21.32
N LEU A 341 -2.52 10.39 -20.26
CA LEU A 341 -3.73 9.66 -19.91
C LEU A 341 -4.92 10.62 -19.72
N GLY A 342 -4.76 11.64 -18.89
CA GLY A 342 -5.81 12.62 -18.63
C GLY A 342 -6.20 13.40 -19.88
N TYR A 343 -5.22 13.80 -20.69
CA TYR A 343 -5.48 14.53 -21.92
C TYR A 343 -6.19 13.67 -22.99
N CYS A 344 -5.78 12.43 -23.15
CA CYS A 344 -6.47 11.50 -24.06
C CYS A 344 -7.91 11.23 -23.62
N ASN A 345 -8.17 11.05 -22.32
CA ASN A 345 -9.54 10.92 -21.81
C ASN A 345 -10.38 12.18 -22.03
N PHE A 346 -9.80 13.36 -21.84
CA PHE A 346 -10.47 14.62 -22.15
C PHE A 346 -10.87 14.70 -23.64
N ILE A 347 -9.94 14.39 -24.55
CA ILE A 347 -10.21 14.36 -26.00
C ILE A 347 -11.33 13.36 -26.32
N HIS A 348 -11.27 12.17 -25.76
CA HIS A 348 -12.28 11.12 -25.96
C HIS A 348 -13.67 11.59 -25.53
N THR A 349 -13.78 12.09 -24.27
CA THR A 349 -15.07 12.59 -23.75
C THR A 349 -15.60 13.71 -24.62
N TYR A 350 -14.77 14.69 -24.95
CA TYR A 350 -15.15 15.81 -25.80
C TYR A 350 -15.63 15.36 -27.20
N ALA A 351 -14.91 14.42 -27.81
CA ALA A 351 -15.26 13.90 -29.14
C ALA A 351 -16.63 13.18 -29.11
N ARG A 352 -16.90 12.41 -28.08
CA ARG A 352 -18.17 11.69 -27.89
C ARG A 352 -19.33 12.64 -27.65
N GLU A 353 -19.16 13.62 -26.80
CA GLU A 353 -20.20 14.62 -26.50
C GLU A 353 -20.56 15.49 -27.71
N HIS A 354 -19.61 15.71 -28.62
CA HIS A 354 -19.80 16.56 -29.79
C HIS A 354 -20.01 15.78 -31.12
N GLY A 355 -20.13 14.46 -31.05
CA GLY A 355 -20.34 13.61 -32.22
C GLY A 355 -19.22 13.69 -33.27
N ILE A 356 -17.97 13.76 -32.82
CA ILE A 356 -16.81 13.82 -33.72
C ILE A 356 -16.43 12.42 -34.17
N ASP A 357 -16.50 12.16 -35.45
CA ASP A 357 -16.26 10.85 -36.04
C ASP A 357 -14.77 10.51 -36.26
N LYS A 358 -13.92 11.53 -36.31
CA LYS A 358 -12.48 11.35 -36.60
C LYS A 358 -11.64 12.43 -35.95
N LEU A 359 -10.56 12.02 -35.29
CA LEU A 359 -9.61 12.93 -34.66
C LEU A 359 -8.35 13.10 -35.50
N LEU A 360 -7.92 14.34 -35.68
CA LEU A 360 -6.69 14.70 -36.38
C LEU A 360 -5.62 15.16 -35.39
N PHE A 361 -4.55 14.41 -35.31
CA PHE A 361 -3.39 14.74 -34.45
C PHE A 361 -2.34 15.47 -35.28
N LEU A 362 -2.09 16.72 -34.93
CA LEU A 362 -1.15 17.57 -35.68
C LEU A 362 0.31 17.28 -35.30
N SER A 363 1.20 17.32 -36.29
CA SER A 363 2.62 17.19 -36.07
C SER A 363 3.16 18.40 -35.25
N ARG A 364 4.14 18.21 -34.36
CA ARG A 364 4.92 17.02 -33.97
C ARG A 364 4.33 16.36 -32.73
N ASP A 365 3.83 17.15 -31.79
CA ASP A 365 3.39 16.70 -30.45
C ASP A 365 2.22 15.70 -30.55
N GLY A 366 1.41 15.81 -31.60
CA GLY A 366 0.31 14.90 -31.85
C GLY A 366 0.72 13.45 -32.17
N ASP A 367 1.98 13.15 -32.47
CA ASP A 367 2.41 11.77 -32.77
C ASP A 367 2.34 10.89 -31.50
N ILE A 368 2.94 11.34 -30.40
CA ILE A 368 2.93 10.64 -29.11
C ILE A 368 1.49 10.52 -28.60
N LEU A 369 0.72 11.62 -28.66
CA LEU A 369 -0.68 11.62 -28.21
C LEU A 369 -1.55 10.65 -29.01
N ARG A 370 -1.36 10.56 -30.34
CA ARG A 370 -2.10 9.62 -31.20
C ARG A 370 -1.78 8.17 -30.86
N GLN A 371 -0.49 7.86 -30.63
CA GLN A 371 -0.08 6.51 -30.24
C GLN A 371 -0.70 6.12 -28.90
N ALA A 372 -0.65 6.99 -27.90
CA ALA A 372 -1.29 6.76 -26.60
C ALA A 372 -2.82 6.66 -26.72
N TYR A 373 -3.43 7.53 -27.51
CA TYR A 373 -4.87 7.51 -27.77
C TYR A 373 -5.33 6.20 -28.42
N ALA A 374 -4.58 5.71 -29.39
CA ALA A 374 -4.89 4.43 -30.06
C ALA A 374 -4.78 3.21 -29.14
N VAL A 375 -3.95 3.26 -28.11
CA VAL A 375 -3.87 2.22 -27.07
C VAL A 375 -5.10 2.28 -26.14
N LEU A 376 -5.55 3.49 -25.79
CA LEU A 376 -6.67 3.68 -24.87
C LEU A 376 -8.04 3.47 -25.56
N PHE A 377 -8.16 3.89 -26.81
CA PHE A 377 -9.42 3.92 -27.57
C PHE A 377 -9.22 3.35 -28.99
N PRO A 378 -8.91 2.04 -29.11
CA PRO A 378 -8.52 1.41 -30.39
C PRO A 378 -9.61 1.45 -31.46
N GLU A 379 -10.87 1.56 -31.07
CA GLU A 379 -12.02 1.60 -31.99
C GLU A 379 -12.24 2.99 -32.62
N GLU A 380 -11.58 4.02 -32.13
CA GLU A 380 -11.79 5.40 -32.59
C GLU A 380 -10.88 5.74 -33.78
N LYS A 381 -11.42 6.44 -34.76
CA LYS A 381 -10.70 6.81 -35.96
C LYS A 381 -9.76 7.97 -35.70
N THR A 382 -8.46 7.73 -35.84
CA THR A 382 -7.42 8.75 -35.69
C THR A 382 -6.54 8.87 -36.92
N GLU A 383 -6.06 10.07 -37.21
CA GLU A 383 -5.11 10.33 -38.29
C GLU A 383 -4.02 11.30 -37.83
N TYR A 384 -2.77 11.05 -38.25
CA TYR A 384 -1.67 11.98 -38.03
C TYR A 384 -1.53 12.93 -39.20
N VAL A 385 -1.55 14.23 -38.97
CA VAL A 385 -1.57 15.25 -40.02
C VAL A 385 -0.31 16.12 -39.93
N TYR A 386 0.37 16.23 -41.04
CA TYR A 386 1.53 17.09 -41.17
C TYR A 386 1.10 18.55 -41.21
N TRP A 387 1.44 19.28 -40.16
CA TRP A 387 1.15 20.70 -40.03
C TRP A 387 2.30 21.41 -39.37
N SER A 388 2.56 22.70 -39.73
CA SER A 388 3.59 23.49 -39.10
C SER A 388 3.15 24.94 -38.88
N ARG A 389 3.72 25.57 -37.85
CA ARG A 389 3.48 26.99 -37.56
C ARG A 389 3.84 27.87 -38.76
N ALA A 390 4.92 27.52 -39.49
CA ALA A 390 5.31 28.26 -40.70
C ALA A 390 4.25 28.16 -41.80
N ALA A 391 3.62 27.00 -41.99
CA ALA A 391 2.52 26.84 -42.93
C ALA A 391 1.30 27.64 -42.49
N ALA A 392 0.94 27.60 -41.19
CA ALA A 392 -0.16 28.39 -40.64
C ALA A 392 0.06 29.90 -40.86
N THR A 393 1.26 30.42 -40.51
CA THR A 393 1.60 31.83 -40.66
C THR A 393 1.52 32.27 -42.10
N LYS A 394 2.03 31.47 -43.05
CA LYS A 394 1.95 31.77 -44.48
C LYS A 394 0.52 31.80 -45.03
N LEU A 395 -0.36 30.96 -44.50
CA LEU A 395 -1.78 30.93 -44.89
C LEU A 395 -2.55 32.10 -44.31
N MET A 396 -2.22 32.52 -43.08
CA MET A 396 -2.88 33.64 -42.41
C MET A 396 -2.40 35.01 -42.92
N ALA A 397 -1.23 35.08 -43.56
CA ALA A 397 -0.66 36.34 -44.13
C ALA A 397 -1.21 36.66 -45.52
N ARG A 398 -2.17 35.92 -46.03
CA ARG A 398 -2.93 36.19 -47.26
C ARG A 398 -4.33 36.70 -46.90
#